data_21ffa18ee23b29b4bb10db16eb8f5088
#
_entry.id   21ffa18ee23b29b4bb10db16eb8f5088
#
_cell.length_a   1.000
_cell.length_b   1.000
_cell.length_c   1.000
_cell.angle_alpha   90.00
_cell.angle_beta   90.00
_cell.angle_gamma   90.00
#
_symmetry.space_group_name_H-M   'P 1'
#
loop_
_entity.id
_entity.type
_entity.pdbx_description
1 polymer ?
#
loop_
_entity_poly.entity_id
_entity_poly.type
_entity_poly.pdbx_seq_one_letter_code
_entity_poly.pdbx_strand_id
1 'polypeptide(L)'
;MDNKTLTNKIDFAVIISVKRANPNGDPLNGNRPRQTYDGYGEISDVCLKRKIRNRLQDMGESIFVQSDDNRVDEHRSLNDRFKAAQLGDTEQRKKACEKWFDVRAFGQVLAFKGEKKEKDKKGKDLENEDTEESSDAVSIGIRGPVTIQSAFSIEPITPDSLQITKSVNLETNKKDPDKKGADTMGMKHRVDKGIYVTCGAINTQLAGKTGFSDVDAVKIKEALKTLFINDVSSARPEGTMEVLKVIWWQHNSKTGQYSSASVHNSLRNLLNQDGTFNKTELEGALSGLKPEIIDGI
;
A
#
# COMPACT_ATOMS: atom_id res chain seq x y z
N MET A 1 -14.99 20.56 -13.61
CA MET A 1 -13.60 20.99 -13.35
C MET A 1 -12.72 20.25 -14.33
N ASP A 2 -11.98 20.93 -15.17
CA ASP A 2 -11.07 20.32 -16.11
C ASP A 2 -10.05 19.46 -15.36
N ASN A 3 -10.05 18.18 -15.63
CA ASN A 3 -9.18 17.19 -14.98
C ASN A 3 -7.76 17.34 -15.56
N LYS A 4 -7.13 18.46 -15.22
CA LYS A 4 -5.79 18.78 -15.71
C LYS A 4 -4.80 17.82 -15.08
N THR A 5 -4.01 17.15 -15.92
CA THR A 5 -2.91 16.25 -15.48
C THR A 5 -2.00 17.00 -14.50
N LEU A 6 -1.45 16.27 -13.52
CA LEU A 6 -0.55 16.81 -12.50
C LEU A 6 0.49 17.76 -13.10
N THR A 7 0.52 18.97 -12.61
CA THR A 7 1.32 20.07 -13.19
C THR A 7 2.73 20.10 -12.65
N ASN A 8 2.90 19.87 -11.37
CA ASN A 8 4.17 20.00 -10.66
C ASN A 8 4.51 18.74 -9.87
N LYS A 9 5.81 18.44 -9.77
CA LYS A 9 6.30 17.35 -8.93
C LYS A 9 5.92 17.58 -7.47
N ILE A 10 5.61 16.50 -6.76
CA ILE A 10 5.31 16.51 -5.33
C ILE A 10 6.24 15.52 -4.63
N ASP A 11 6.78 15.92 -3.50
CA ASP A 11 7.38 15.02 -2.52
C ASP A 11 6.56 15.07 -1.23
N PHE A 12 6.52 13.99 -0.48
CA PHE A 12 5.81 13.94 0.80
C PHE A 12 6.49 13.02 1.80
N ALA A 13 6.20 13.25 3.07
CA ALA A 13 6.55 12.36 4.16
C ALA A 13 5.38 12.20 5.11
N VAL A 14 5.29 11.04 5.78
CA VAL A 14 4.26 10.74 6.79
C VAL A 14 4.95 10.24 8.05
N ILE A 15 4.64 10.86 9.17
CA ILE A 15 5.11 10.47 10.51
C ILE A 15 3.95 9.73 11.19
N ILE A 16 4.21 8.49 11.60
CA ILE A 16 3.23 7.54 12.14
C ILE A 16 3.62 7.16 13.56
N SER A 17 2.67 7.22 14.47
CA SER A 17 2.79 6.70 15.83
C SER A 17 2.17 5.32 15.91
N VAL A 18 2.86 4.39 16.56
CA VAL A 18 2.39 3.04 16.89
C VAL A 18 2.50 2.83 18.38
N LYS A 19 1.41 2.43 19.04
CA LYS A 19 1.37 2.14 20.49
C LYS A 19 0.63 0.83 20.71
N ARG A 20 1.33 -0.18 21.25
CA ARG A 20 0.78 -1.50 21.63
C ARG A 20 0.04 -2.20 20.48
N ALA A 21 0.59 -2.11 19.26
CA ALA A 21 0.04 -2.69 18.05
C ALA A 21 1.08 -3.45 17.23
N ASN A 22 0.61 -4.29 16.32
CA ASN A 22 1.45 -4.87 15.27
C ASN A 22 1.18 -4.12 13.96
N PRO A 23 2.03 -3.16 13.57
CA PRO A 23 1.77 -2.33 12.41
C PRO A 23 1.87 -3.09 11.10
N ASN A 24 2.77 -4.08 11.03
CA ASN A 24 2.96 -4.95 9.88
C ASN A 24 3.64 -6.26 10.31
N GLY A 25 2.85 -7.32 10.44
CA GLY A 25 3.37 -8.63 10.79
C GLY A 25 4.18 -9.28 9.67
N ASP A 26 5.15 -10.10 10.06
CA ASP A 26 5.95 -10.90 9.14
C ASP A 26 5.44 -12.36 9.12
N PRO A 27 4.81 -12.82 8.02
CA PRO A 27 4.29 -14.19 7.93
C PRO A 27 5.36 -15.26 8.11
N LEU A 28 6.61 -14.98 7.69
CA LEU A 28 7.72 -15.94 7.81
C LEU A 28 8.30 -16.00 9.22
N ASN A 29 7.97 -15.04 10.08
CA ASN A 29 8.44 -14.96 11.45
C ASN A 29 7.28 -14.99 12.47
N GLY A 30 6.33 -15.91 12.29
CA GLY A 30 5.20 -16.10 13.20
C GLY A 30 4.33 -14.85 13.37
N ASN A 31 4.23 -14.02 12.35
CA ASN A 31 3.49 -12.77 12.34
C ASN A 31 3.98 -11.73 13.39
N ARG A 32 5.25 -11.77 13.76
CA ARG A 32 5.88 -10.72 14.58
C ARG A 32 5.98 -9.42 13.80
N PRO A 33 5.97 -8.25 14.48
CA PRO A 33 6.26 -6.99 13.83
C PRO A 33 7.56 -7.07 13.02
N ARG A 34 7.53 -6.59 11.78
CA ARG A 34 8.72 -6.57 10.92
C ARG A 34 9.80 -5.69 11.51
N GLN A 35 11.04 -6.16 11.39
CA GLN A 35 12.23 -5.41 11.78
C GLN A 35 13.34 -5.58 10.75
N THR A 36 14.18 -4.56 10.64
CA THR A 36 15.47 -4.67 9.95
C THR A 36 16.45 -5.49 10.78
N TYR A 37 17.60 -5.83 10.19
CA TYR A 37 18.67 -6.52 10.90
C TYR A 37 19.16 -5.73 12.15
N ASP A 38 19.17 -4.40 12.07
CA ASP A 38 19.58 -3.51 13.16
C ASP A 38 18.46 -3.21 14.17
N GLY A 39 17.32 -3.91 14.08
CA GLY A 39 16.23 -3.81 15.03
C GLY A 39 15.26 -2.65 14.79
N TYR A 40 15.39 -1.88 13.70
CA TYR A 40 14.40 -0.86 13.37
C TYR A 40 13.11 -1.51 12.88
N GLY A 41 11.98 -1.03 13.38
CA GLY A 41 10.67 -1.50 12.92
C GLY A 41 10.41 -1.09 11.48
N GLU A 42 9.74 -1.97 10.73
CA GLU A 42 9.36 -1.72 9.34
C GLU A 42 7.85 -1.87 9.13
N ILE A 43 7.27 -0.92 8.40
CA ILE A 43 5.97 -1.06 7.74
C ILE A 43 6.25 -1.04 6.24
N SER A 44 6.08 -2.17 5.55
CA SER A 44 6.42 -2.30 4.13
C SER A 44 5.59 -1.35 3.26
N ASP A 45 6.16 -0.94 2.13
CA ASP A 45 5.46 -0.12 1.13
C ASP A 45 4.19 -0.79 0.61
N VAL A 46 4.18 -2.12 0.51
CA VAL A 46 3.01 -2.92 0.13
C VAL A 46 1.90 -2.79 1.19
N CYS A 47 2.25 -2.85 2.48
CA CYS A 47 1.31 -2.64 3.57
C CYS A 47 0.72 -1.23 3.54
N LEU A 48 1.57 -0.20 3.37
CA LEU A 48 1.12 1.19 3.27
C LEU A 48 0.21 1.40 2.05
N LYS A 49 0.59 0.88 0.88
CA LYS A 49 -0.25 0.96 -0.33
C LYS A 49 -1.59 0.26 -0.15
N ARG A 50 -1.65 -0.86 0.60
CA ARG A 50 -2.91 -1.52 0.95
C ARG A 50 -3.81 -0.57 1.75
N LYS A 51 -3.27 0.05 2.81
CA LYS A 51 -4.02 0.99 3.65
C LYS A 51 -4.49 2.21 2.87
N ILE A 52 -3.65 2.77 2.00
CA ILE A 52 -4.03 3.89 1.12
C ILE A 52 -5.18 3.47 0.18
N ARG A 53 -5.12 2.27 -0.41
CA ARG A 53 -6.22 1.76 -1.27
C ARG A 53 -7.51 1.61 -0.49
N ASN A 54 -7.47 1.00 0.69
CA ASN A 54 -8.65 0.85 1.54
C ASN A 54 -9.24 2.22 1.87
N ARG A 55 -8.40 3.18 2.28
CA ARG A 55 -8.86 4.52 2.60
C ARG A 55 -9.45 5.27 1.39
N LEU A 56 -8.84 5.16 0.22
CA LEU A 56 -9.38 5.71 -1.02
C LEU A 56 -10.73 5.06 -1.39
N GLN A 57 -10.88 3.77 -1.15
CA GLN A 57 -12.15 3.04 -1.35
C GLN A 57 -13.23 3.56 -0.41
N ASP A 58 -12.93 3.78 0.87
CA ASP A 58 -13.84 4.41 1.85
C ASP A 58 -14.22 5.84 1.45
N MET A 59 -13.33 6.55 0.74
CA MET A 59 -13.58 7.88 0.18
C MET A 59 -14.40 7.84 -1.13
N GLY A 60 -14.84 6.65 -1.57
CA GLY A 60 -15.68 6.47 -2.75
C GLY A 60 -14.92 6.28 -4.07
N GLU A 61 -13.59 6.09 -4.02
CA GLU A 61 -12.81 5.84 -5.24
C GLU A 61 -12.90 4.38 -5.69
N SER A 62 -12.92 4.18 -7.00
CA SER A 62 -12.89 2.84 -7.58
C SER A 62 -11.49 2.25 -7.49
N ILE A 63 -11.34 1.10 -6.81
CA ILE A 63 -10.07 0.42 -6.57
C ILE A 63 -10.05 -0.94 -7.27
N PHE A 64 -8.96 -1.20 -8.01
CA PHE A 64 -8.75 -2.47 -8.70
C PHE A 64 -8.25 -3.55 -7.74
N VAL A 65 -7.24 -3.24 -6.92
CA VAL A 65 -6.64 -4.19 -5.99
C VAL A 65 -7.31 -4.06 -4.62
N GLN A 66 -8.44 -4.71 -4.46
CA GLN A 66 -9.21 -4.75 -3.21
C GLN A 66 -8.78 -5.93 -2.33
N SER A 67 -8.83 -5.77 -1.01
CA SER A 67 -8.67 -6.88 -0.06
C SER A 67 -9.97 -7.68 0.05
N ASP A 68 -9.86 -8.96 0.43
CA ASP A 68 -11.04 -9.83 0.55
C ASP A 68 -12.05 -9.34 1.60
N ASP A 69 -11.54 -8.77 2.69
CA ASP A 69 -12.33 -8.23 3.80
C ASP A 69 -13.01 -6.88 3.47
N ASN A 70 -12.47 -6.14 2.51
CA ASN A 70 -13.00 -4.84 2.09
C ASN A 70 -13.45 -4.83 0.62
N ARG A 71 -13.82 -5.98 0.10
CA ARG A 71 -14.26 -6.14 -1.29
C ARG A 71 -15.69 -5.63 -1.48
N VAL A 72 -15.88 -4.81 -2.51
CA VAL A 72 -17.19 -4.22 -2.86
C VAL A 72 -17.86 -4.89 -4.07
N ASP A 73 -17.20 -5.87 -4.68
CA ASP A 73 -17.70 -6.65 -5.80
C ASP A 73 -17.57 -8.16 -5.53
N GLU A 74 -18.11 -9.02 -6.43
CA GLU A 74 -18.07 -10.47 -6.28
C GLU A 74 -16.78 -11.12 -6.80
N HIS A 75 -15.86 -10.34 -7.37
CA HIS A 75 -14.68 -10.86 -8.04
C HIS A 75 -13.54 -11.09 -7.04
N ARG A 76 -13.13 -12.34 -6.87
CA ARG A 76 -12.01 -12.71 -5.99
C ARG A 76 -10.64 -12.57 -6.63
N SER A 77 -10.57 -12.66 -7.96
CA SER A 77 -9.31 -12.51 -8.68
C SER A 77 -9.24 -11.19 -9.44
N LEU A 78 -8.01 -10.66 -9.60
CA LEU A 78 -7.80 -9.46 -10.41
C LEU A 78 -8.13 -9.71 -11.87
N ASN A 79 -7.93 -10.94 -12.35
CA ASN A 79 -8.26 -11.34 -13.72
C ASN A 79 -9.78 -11.25 -13.97
N ASP A 80 -10.59 -11.82 -13.06
CA ASP A 80 -12.05 -11.78 -13.20
C ASP A 80 -12.58 -10.36 -13.12
N ARG A 81 -12.06 -9.54 -12.20
CA ARG A 81 -12.41 -8.12 -12.09
C ARG A 81 -12.06 -7.34 -13.37
N PHE A 82 -10.90 -7.64 -13.96
CA PHE A 82 -10.51 -7.00 -15.21
C PHE A 82 -11.41 -7.41 -16.38
N LYS A 83 -11.68 -8.72 -16.54
CA LYS A 83 -12.58 -9.25 -17.58
C LYS A 83 -14.00 -8.68 -17.44
N ALA A 84 -14.54 -8.66 -16.22
CA ALA A 84 -15.85 -8.09 -15.92
C ALA A 84 -15.96 -6.59 -16.22
N ALA A 85 -14.84 -5.88 -16.22
CA ALA A 85 -14.82 -4.47 -16.57
C ALA A 85 -15.08 -4.16 -18.04
N GLN A 86 -14.98 -5.17 -18.93
CA GLN A 86 -15.28 -5.10 -20.37
C GLN A 86 -14.62 -3.89 -21.07
N LEU A 87 -13.33 -3.65 -20.80
CA LEU A 87 -12.61 -2.47 -21.31
C LEU A 87 -12.39 -2.49 -22.84
N GLY A 88 -12.77 -3.59 -23.52
CA GLY A 88 -12.53 -3.81 -24.95
C GLY A 88 -11.04 -4.05 -25.26
N ASP A 89 -10.73 -4.32 -26.52
CA ASP A 89 -9.38 -4.72 -26.93
C ASP A 89 -8.44 -3.54 -27.20
N THR A 90 -9.00 -2.35 -27.41
CA THR A 90 -8.22 -1.15 -27.71
C THR A 90 -8.12 -0.24 -26.50
N GLU A 91 -6.94 0.40 -26.34
CA GLU A 91 -6.68 1.39 -25.27
C GLU A 91 -6.92 0.87 -23.83
N GLN A 92 -6.81 -0.43 -23.59
CA GLN A 92 -7.06 -1.05 -22.28
C GLN A 92 -6.29 -0.37 -21.15
N ARG A 93 -5.02 0.05 -21.40
CA ARG A 93 -4.22 0.79 -20.44
C ARG A 93 -4.90 2.08 -20.00
N LYS A 94 -5.37 2.89 -20.96
CA LYS A 94 -6.02 4.18 -20.71
C LYS A 94 -7.33 3.98 -19.95
N LYS A 95 -8.18 3.09 -20.43
CA LYS A 95 -9.47 2.76 -19.81
C LYS A 95 -9.31 2.21 -18.39
N ALA A 96 -8.28 1.39 -18.14
CA ALA A 96 -7.97 0.89 -16.79
C ALA A 96 -7.56 2.03 -15.84
N CYS A 97 -6.75 2.97 -16.31
CA CYS A 97 -6.38 4.16 -15.54
C CYS A 97 -7.58 5.09 -15.29
N GLU A 98 -8.47 5.25 -16.27
CA GLU A 98 -9.71 6.04 -16.12
C GLU A 98 -10.65 5.40 -15.09
N LYS A 99 -10.81 4.08 -15.14
CA LYS A 99 -11.74 3.34 -14.28
C LYS A 99 -11.25 3.22 -12.84
N TRP A 100 -9.97 2.89 -12.62
CA TRP A 100 -9.45 2.58 -11.29
C TRP A 100 -8.41 3.59 -10.82
N PHE A 101 -8.69 4.18 -9.67
CA PHE A 101 -7.80 5.17 -9.05
C PHE A 101 -6.40 4.59 -8.75
N ASP A 102 -6.34 3.42 -8.14
CA ASP A 102 -5.07 2.80 -7.74
C ASP A 102 -4.23 2.36 -8.94
N VAL A 103 -4.84 2.01 -10.06
CA VAL A 103 -4.13 1.69 -11.31
C VAL A 103 -3.47 2.94 -11.88
N ARG A 104 -4.19 4.09 -11.95
CA ARG A 104 -3.58 5.33 -12.44
C ARG A 104 -2.59 5.95 -11.44
N ALA A 105 -2.75 5.70 -10.13
CA ALA A 105 -1.87 6.24 -9.09
C ALA A 105 -0.60 5.41 -8.91
N PHE A 106 -0.72 4.10 -8.69
CA PHE A 106 0.40 3.21 -8.35
C PHE A 106 0.89 2.37 -9.52
N GLY A 107 0.06 2.23 -10.56
CA GLY A 107 0.31 1.32 -11.65
C GLY A 107 -0.10 -0.12 -11.35
N GLN A 108 -0.07 -0.96 -12.38
CA GLN A 108 -0.40 -2.38 -12.29
C GLN A 108 0.23 -3.15 -13.44
N VAL A 109 0.64 -4.38 -13.18
CA VAL A 109 0.95 -5.35 -14.23
C VAL A 109 -0.26 -6.25 -14.42
N LEU A 110 -0.83 -6.20 -15.62
CA LEU A 110 -1.97 -7.02 -16.03
C LEU A 110 -1.43 -8.09 -16.99
N ALA A 111 -1.12 -9.26 -16.44
CA ALA A 111 -0.64 -10.41 -17.20
C ALA A 111 -1.78 -11.41 -17.38
N PHE A 112 -2.22 -11.60 -18.60
CA PHE A 112 -3.26 -12.58 -18.96
C PHE A 112 -2.60 -13.80 -19.59
N LYS A 113 -2.88 -14.99 -19.07
CA LYS A 113 -2.58 -16.24 -19.78
C LYS A 113 -3.52 -16.29 -20.99
N GLY A 114 -2.97 -16.48 -22.20
CA GLY A 114 -3.75 -16.68 -23.40
C GLY A 114 -4.74 -17.84 -23.18
N GLU A 115 -5.98 -17.66 -23.63
CA GLU A 115 -6.95 -18.75 -23.60
C GLU A 115 -6.43 -19.87 -24.49
N LYS A 116 -6.26 -21.08 -23.93
CA LYS A 116 -6.05 -22.27 -24.74
C LYS A 116 -7.31 -22.43 -25.59
N LYS A 117 -7.20 -22.21 -26.91
CA LYS A 117 -8.23 -22.61 -27.84
C LYS A 117 -8.39 -24.11 -27.67
N GLU A 118 -9.54 -24.56 -27.17
CA GLU A 118 -9.92 -25.97 -27.21
C GLU A 118 -9.92 -26.37 -28.67
N LYS A 119 -8.88 -27.07 -29.10
CA LYS A 119 -8.91 -27.77 -30.37
C LYS A 119 -9.89 -28.94 -30.19
N ASP A 120 -10.99 -28.92 -30.93
CA ASP A 120 -11.88 -30.03 -31.10
C ASP A 120 -11.07 -31.32 -31.32
N LYS A 121 -11.12 -32.23 -30.36
CA LYS A 121 -10.60 -33.58 -30.49
C LYS A 121 -11.45 -34.37 -31.46
N LYS A 122 -11.14 -34.29 -32.74
CA LYS A 122 -11.52 -35.31 -33.72
C LYS A 122 -10.29 -35.77 -34.49
N GLY A 123 -9.85 -36.99 -34.19
CA GLY A 123 -9.10 -37.84 -35.14
C GLY A 123 -7.63 -38.04 -34.87
N LYS A 124 -7.28 -39.17 -34.23
CA LYS A 124 -6.20 -40.14 -34.51
C LYS A 124 -4.75 -39.67 -34.75
N ASP A 125 -3.90 -40.19 -33.85
CA ASP A 125 -2.60 -40.86 -34.05
C ASP A 125 -1.41 -40.08 -34.61
N LEU A 126 -0.35 -40.23 -33.82
CA LEU A 126 1.08 -40.28 -34.09
C LEU A 126 1.93 -39.13 -33.57
N GLU A 127 2.72 -39.55 -32.62
CA GLU A 127 4.08 -39.12 -32.15
C GLU A 127 4.73 -37.92 -32.83
N ASN A 128 5.24 -37.09 -31.96
CA ASN A 128 6.51 -36.41 -31.90
C ASN A 128 6.46 -34.88 -31.78
N GLU A 129 7.36 -34.48 -30.91
CA GLU A 129 8.04 -33.19 -30.77
C GLU A 129 7.34 -32.10 -29.93
N ASP A 130 8.00 -31.90 -28.80
CA ASP A 130 7.95 -30.73 -27.93
C ASP A 130 8.11 -29.43 -28.74
N THR A 131 7.01 -28.90 -29.20
CA THR A 131 6.90 -27.48 -29.53
C THR A 131 6.09 -26.82 -28.42
N GLU A 132 6.80 -26.17 -27.50
CA GLU A 132 6.23 -25.14 -26.65
C GLU A 132 5.66 -24.05 -27.55
N GLU A 133 4.40 -24.24 -28.00
CA GLU A 133 3.63 -23.15 -28.59
C GLU A 133 3.41 -22.11 -27.48
N SER A 134 4.23 -21.06 -27.53
CA SER A 134 4.05 -19.84 -26.73
C SER A 134 2.65 -19.29 -26.97
N SER A 135 1.73 -19.58 -26.06
CA SER A 135 0.49 -18.82 -25.99
C SER A 135 0.89 -17.35 -25.79
N ASP A 136 0.53 -16.48 -26.72
CA ASP A 136 0.78 -15.05 -26.64
C ASP A 136 0.17 -14.49 -25.35
N ALA A 137 0.94 -14.51 -24.27
CA ALA A 137 0.57 -13.92 -23.00
C ALA A 137 0.69 -12.40 -23.14
N VAL A 138 -0.42 -11.72 -23.31
CA VAL A 138 -0.45 -10.27 -23.38
C VAL A 138 -0.22 -9.72 -21.97
N SER A 139 0.93 -9.05 -21.77
CA SER A 139 1.25 -8.37 -20.53
C SER A 139 1.16 -6.85 -20.73
N ILE A 140 0.25 -6.21 -19.98
CA ILE A 140 0.08 -4.75 -19.98
C ILE A 140 0.71 -4.21 -18.69
N GLY A 141 1.89 -3.59 -18.81
CA GLY A 141 2.55 -2.91 -17.70
C GLY A 141 2.14 -1.45 -17.62
N ILE A 142 1.58 -1.04 -16.49
CA ILE A 142 1.25 0.36 -16.18
C ILE A 142 2.15 0.81 -15.03
N ARG A 143 2.90 1.90 -15.25
CA ARG A 143 3.73 2.53 -14.21
C ARG A 143 3.00 3.78 -13.71
N GLY A 144 2.62 3.77 -12.43
CA GLY A 144 1.96 4.92 -11.82
C GLY A 144 2.94 6.00 -11.34
N PRO A 145 2.46 7.24 -11.17
CA PRO A 145 3.27 8.37 -10.71
C PRO A 145 3.57 8.35 -9.21
N VAL A 146 2.71 7.74 -8.39
CA VAL A 146 2.83 7.76 -6.94
C VAL A 146 3.74 6.65 -6.46
N THR A 147 4.84 7.02 -5.81
CA THR A 147 5.76 6.10 -5.16
C THR A 147 5.77 6.36 -3.66
N ILE A 148 5.86 5.31 -2.86
CA ILE A 148 6.01 5.37 -1.41
C ILE A 148 7.06 4.35 -0.98
N GLN A 149 7.89 4.72 -0.03
CA GLN A 149 8.91 3.87 0.58
C GLN A 149 8.30 3.08 1.73
N SER A 150 8.95 1.98 2.17
CA SER A 150 8.66 1.41 3.49
C SER A 150 8.84 2.47 4.58
N ALA A 151 7.99 2.43 5.61
CA ALA A 151 8.20 3.23 6.79
C ALA A 151 9.16 2.52 7.74
N PHE A 152 10.14 3.25 8.25
CA PHE A 152 11.05 2.74 9.26
C PHE A 152 10.89 3.51 10.56
N SER A 153 11.05 2.83 11.69
CA SER A 153 11.04 3.50 12.98
C SER A 153 12.27 4.40 13.15
N ILE A 154 12.12 5.48 13.89
CA ILE A 154 13.23 6.43 14.16
C ILE A 154 14.27 5.78 15.07
N GLU A 155 13.82 4.94 15.99
CA GLU A 155 14.66 4.16 16.92
C GLU A 155 14.40 2.66 16.75
N PRO A 156 15.35 1.80 17.13
CA PRO A 156 15.13 0.36 17.23
C PRO A 156 13.91 0.05 18.11
N ILE A 157 13.09 -0.91 17.71
CA ILE A 157 11.93 -1.37 18.46
C ILE A 157 12.21 -2.71 19.14
N THR A 158 11.50 -2.95 20.25
CA THR A 158 11.48 -4.25 20.92
C THR A 158 10.08 -4.83 20.84
N PRO A 159 9.83 -5.83 19.96
CA PRO A 159 8.53 -6.48 19.89
C PRO A 159 8.26 -7.31 21.14
N ASP A 160 7.11 -7.09 21.75
CA ASP A 160 6.57 -7.85 22.87
C ASP A 160 5.78 -9.06 22.36
N SER A 161 5.92 -10.20 23.03
CA SER A 161 5.26 -11.46 22.67
C SER A 161 4.44 -11.98 23.83
N LEU A 162 3.14 -11.99 23.69
CA LEU A 162 2.19 -12.41 24.71
C LEU A 162 1.52 -13.72 24.30
N GLN A 163 1.53 -14.69 25.20
CA GLN A 163 0.69 -15.89 25.05
C GLN A 163 -0.75 -15.53 25.38
N ILE A 164 -1.67 -15.93 24.52
CA ILE A 164 -3.10 -15.78 24.70
C ILE A 164 -3.79 -17.14 24.68
N THR A 165 -4.90 -17.24 25.40
CA THR A 165 -5.71 -18.46 25.47
C THR A 165 -7.10 -18.16 24.92
N LYS A 166 -7.59 -18.99 24.02
CA LYS A 166 -8.96 -18.92 23.54
C LYS A 166 -9.92 -19.40 24.65
N SER A 167 -11.04 -18.72 24.80
CA SER A 167 -12.09 -19.14 25.74
C SER A 167 -12.87 -20.35 25.22
N VAL A 168 -13.04 -20.45 23.90
CA VAL A 168 -13.76 -21.53 23.21
C VAL A 168 -12.95 -21.99 22.00
N ASN A 169 -12.95 -23.30 21.75
CA ASN A 169 -12.32 -23.91 20.58
C ASN A 169 -13.22 -23.77 19.34
N LEU A 170 -12.62 -23.74 18.16
CA LEU A 170 -13.34 -23.77 16.89
C LEU A 170 -13.88 -25.19 16.62
N GLU A 171 -13.12 -26.22 16.97
CA GLU A 171 -13.47 -27.63 16.77
C GLU A 171 -13.58 -28.38 18.09
N THR A 172 -14.47 -29.36 18.11
CA THR A 172 -14.60 -30.29 19.25
C THR A 172 -13.39 -31.21 19.28
N ASN A 173 -12.84 -31.47 20.47
CA ASN A 173 -11.78 -32.43 20.63
C ASN A 173 -12.28 -33.85 20.26
N LYS A 174 -11.68 -34.45 19.24
CA LYS A 174 -12.12 -35.77 18.72
C LYS A 174 -11.91 -36.91 19.69
N LYS A 175 -11.00 -36.80 20.69
CA LYS A 175 -10.71 -37.82 21.67
C LYS A 175 -11.54 -37.70 22.95
N ASP A 176 -11.87 -36.48 23.34
CA ASP A 176 -12.62 -36.19 24.55
C ASP A 176 -13.38 -34.87 24.35
N PRO A 177 -14.70 -34.91 24.03
CA PRO A 177 -15.49 -33.72 23.74
C PRO A 177 -15.55 -32.71 24.89
N ASP A 178 -15.33 -33.14 26.12
CA ASP A 178 -15.36 -32.29 27.32
C ASP A 178 -14.03 -31.57 27.57
N LYS A 179 -12.98 -31.95 26.85
CA LYS A 179 -11.66 -31.30 26.94
C LYS A 179 -11.42 -30.29 25.84
N LYS A 180 -10.73 -29.21 26.22
CA LYS A 180 -10.28 -28.21 25.25
C LYS A 180 -9.29 -28.83 24.26
N GLY A 181 -9.42 -28.46 22.99
CA GLY A 181 -8.47 -28.88 21.93
C GLY A 181 -7.10 -28.22 22.06
N ALA A 182 -6.13 -28.76 21.33
CA ALA A 182 -4.75 -28.24 21.31
C ALA A 182 -4.62 -26.82 20.71
N ASP A 183 -5.66 -26.33 20.02
CA ASP A 183 -5.70 -25.02 19.38
C ASP A 183 -6.08 -23.87 20.32
N THR A 184 -6.13 -24.11 21.66
CA THR A 184 -6.52 -23.13 22.67
C THR A 184 -5.50 -22.03 22.91
N MET A 185 -4.24 -22.26 22.55
CA MET A 185 -3.15 -21.30 22.79
C MET A 185 -2.76 -20.58 21.50
N GLY A 186 -2.47 -19.31 21.61
CA GLY A 186 -1.98 -18.49 20.53
C GLY A 186 -0.93 -17.50 21.03
N MET A 187 -0.20 -16.89 20.09
CA MET A 187 0.74 -15.81 20.40
C MET A 187 0.24 -14.50 19.80
N LYS A 188 0.36 -13.43 20.55
CA LYS A 188 0.12 -12.06 20.08
C LYS A 188 1.41 -11.28 20.19
N HIS A 189 1.82 -10.70 19.07
CA HIS A 189 3.04 -9.90 18.98
C HIS A 189 2.70 -8.44 18.69
N ARG A 190 3.37 -7.52 19.37
CA ARG A 190 3.12 -6.08 19.22
C ARG A 190 4.38 -5.28 19.47
N VAL A 191 4.42 -4.07 18.94
CA VAL A 191 5.36 -3.00 19.32
C VAL A 191 4.72 -2.27 20.48
N ASP A 192 5.47 -2.04 21.58
CA ASP A 192 4.95 -1.25 22.70
C ASP A 192 4.83 0.22 22.31
N LYS A 193 5.89 0.79 21.76
CA LYS A 193 5.92 2.17 21.23
C LYS A 193 6.90 2.28 20.08
N GLY A 194 6.53 3.04 19.02
CA GLY A 194 7.45 3.37 17.93
C GLY A 194 6.93 4.52 17.09
N ILE A 195 7.82 5.38 16.65
CA ILE A 195 7.55 6.43 15.66
C ILE A 195 8.17 5.99 14.35
N TYR A 196 7.36 5.93 13.32
CA TYR A 196 7.74 5.47 11.99
C TYR A 196 7.65 6.61 10.99
N VAL A 197 8.55 6.63 10.02
CA VAL A 197 8.56 7.63 8.95
C VAL A 197 8.63 6.94 7.61
N THR A 198 7.71 7.31 6.73
CA THR A 198 7.76 6.97 5.32
C THR A 198 7.86 8.23 4.47
N CYS A 199 8.46 8.09 3.31
CA CYS A 199 8.56 9.15 2.31
C CYS A 199 8.04 8.66 0.97
N GLY A 200 7.60 9.59 0.14
CA GLY A 200 7.13 9.28 -1.20
C GLY A 200 7.22 10.47 -2.13
N ALA A 201 6.89 10.22 -3.39
CA ALA A 201 6.88 11.25 -4.42
C ALA A 201 5.81 10.98 -5.48
N ILE A 202 5.37 12.03 -6.16
CA ILE A 202 4.44 11.97 -7.28
C ILE A 202 5.12 12.61 -8.51
N ASN A 203 5.32 11.79 -9.53
CA ASN A 203 6.08 12.12 -10.73
C ASN A 203 5.16 12.61 -11.85
N THR A 204 5.39 13.81 -12.36
CA THR A 204 4.58 14.43 -13.43
C THR A 204 4.65 13.70 -14.76
N GLN A 205 5.83 13.13 -15.12
CA GLN A 205 6.01 12.45 -16.41
C GLN A 205 5.20 11.14 -16.45
N LEU A 206 5.12 10.42 -15.33
CA LEU A 206 4.30 9.23 -15.20
C LEU A 206 2.82 9.61 -15.08
N ALA A 207 2.48 10.69 -14.39
CA ALA A 207 1.13 11.24 -14.32
C ALA A 207 0.57 11.54 -15.72
N GLY A 208 1.38 12.12 -16.61
CA GLY A 208 1.00 12.33 -18.02
C GLY A 208 0.66 11.06 -18.79
N LYS A 209 1.23 9.90 -18.39
CA LYS A 209 0.97 8.60 -19.04
C LYS A 209 -0.27 7.88 -18.50
N THR A 210 -0.68 8.18 -17.28
CA THR A 210 -1.81 7.51 -16.61
C THR A 210 -3.05 8.39 -16.49
N GLY A 211 -2.93 9.69 -16.78
CA GLY A 211 -4.00 10.66 -16.58
C GLY A 211 -4.19 11.09 -15.12
N PHE A 212 -3.20 10.82 -14.25
CA PHE A 212 -3.23 11.24 -12.85
C PHE A 212 -3.22 12.76 -12.74
N SER A 213 -4.15 13.32 -11.98
CA SER A 213 -4.43 14.77 -11.93
C SER A 213 -4.00 15.43 -10.61
N ASP A 214 -4.02 16.77 -10.59
CA ASP A 214 -3.86 17.56 -9.35
C ASP A 214 -4.95 17.20 -8.32
N VAL A 215 -6.18 16.91 -8.77
CA VAL A 215 -7.28 16.47 -7.91
C VAL A 215 -6.98 15.11 -7.28
N ASP A 216 -6.40 14.17 -8.06
CA ASP A 216 -5.97 12.87 -7.52
C ASP A 216 -4.87 13.03 -6.46
N ALA A 217 -3.95 13.99 -6.64
CA ALA A 217 -2.91 14.27 -5.65
C ALA A 217 -3.51 14.77 -4.33
N VAL A 218 -4.55 15.59 -4.37
CA VAL A 218 -5.29 16.03 -3.17
C VAL A 218 -5.95 14.84 -2.47
N LYS A 219 -6.52 13.88 -3.22
CA LYS A 219 -7.11 12.66 -2.66
C LYS A 219 -6.05 11.76 -2.00
N ILE A 220 -4.87 11.62 -2.62
CA ILE A 220 -3.73 10.92 -1.98
C ILE A 220 -3.34 11.62 -0.68
N LYS A 221 -3.23 12.95 -0.66
CA LYS A 221 -2.91 13.73 0.54
C LYS A 221 -3.93 13.48 1.66
N GLU A 222 -5.22 13.50 1.35
CA GLU A 222 -6.28 13.21 2.33
C GLU A 222 -6.27 11.75 2.80
N ALA A 223 -6.01 10.80 1.91
CA ALA A 223 -5.87 9.39 2.29
C ALA A 223 -4.66 9.16 3.22
N LEU A 224 -3.55 9.86 3.01
CA LEU A 224 -2.39 9.79 3.90
C LEU A 224 -2.68 10.38 5.28
N LYS A 225 -3.38 11.52 5.34
CA LYS A 225 -3.78 12.19 6.59
C LYS A 225 -4.71 11.32 7.44
N THR A 226 -5.58 10.54 6.81
CA THR A 226 -6.63 9.74 7.43
C THR A 226 -6.35 8.22 7.33
N LEU A 227 -5.08 7.83 7.22
CA LEU A 227 -4.64 6.49 6.80
C LEU A 227 -5.16 5.33 7.65
N PHE A 228 -5.39 5.56 8.95
CA PHE A 228 -5.81 4.53 9.89
C PHE A 228 -7.29 4.55 10.24
N ILE A 229 -8.08 5.45 9.65
CA ILE A 229 -9.54 5.42 9.78
C ILE A 229 -10.05 4.13 9.12
N ASN A 230 -10.84 3.34 9.85
CA ASN A 230 -11.36 2.01 9.45
C ASN A 230 -10.27 0.93 9.21
N ASP A 231 -9.03 1.12 9.72
CA ASP A 231 -7.96 0.09 9.63
C ASP A 231 -7.88 -0.79 10.89
N VAL A 232 -8.97 -0.93 11.61
CA VAL A 232 -9.06 -1.64 12.89
C VAL A 232 -8.93 -3.15 12.70
N SER A 233 -8.18 -3.79 13.57
CA SER A 233 -8.07 -5.24 13.65
C SER A 233 -7.68 -5.68 15.06
N SER A 234 -7.72 -6.99 15.34
CA SER A 234 -7.23 -7.52 16.62
C SER A 234 -5.74 -7.23 16.88
N ALA A 235 -4.95 -7.07 15.81
CA ALA A 235 -3.53 -6.71 15.89
C ALA A 235 -3.31 -5.19 16.01
N ARG A 236 -4.28 -4.39 15.59
CA ARG A 236 -4.29 -2.91 15.58
C ARG A 236 -5.65 -2.42 16.10
N PRO A 237 -5.90 -2.49 17.42
CA PRO A 237 -7.11 -1.92 18.01
C PRO A 237 -7.21 -0.41 17.73
N GLU A 238 -8.41 0.13 17.82
CA GLU A 238 -8.67 1.57 17.64
C GLU A 238 -7.75 2.42 18.53
N GLY A 239 -7.22 3.52 17.97
CA GLY A 239 -6.34 4.45 18.68
C GLY A 239 -4.92 3.94 18.96
N THR A 240 -4.53 2.78 18.43
CA THR A 240 -3.18 2.24 18.60
C THR A 240 -2.21 2.64 17.48
N MET A 241 -2.73 3.11 16.37
CA MET A 241 -1.96 3.69 15.27
C MET A 241 -2.59 4.99 14.83
N GLU A 242 -1.76 5.99 14.62
CA GLU A 242 -2.20 7.32 14.19
C GLU A 242 -1.17 7.96 13.25
N VAL A 243 -1.63 8.79 12.33
CA VAL A 243 -0.77 9.70 11.57
C VAL A 243 -0.55 10.94 12.43
N LEU A 244 0.70 11.22 12.80
CA LEU A 244 1.02 12.43 13.55
C LEU A 244 1.05 13.64 12.63
N LYS A 245 1.76 13.53 11.51
CA LYS A 245 1.93 14.61 10.53
C LYS A 245 2.05 14.05 9.12
N VAL A 246 1.50 14.78 8.17
CA VAL A 246 1.83 14.68 6.74
C VAL A 246 2.58 15.95 6.35
N ILE A 247 3.76 15.79 5.79
CA ILE A 247 4.57 16.87 5.27
C ILE A 247 4.52 16.79 3.75
N TRP A 248 4.10 17.88 3.10
CA TRP A 248 3.82 17.90 1.68
C TRP A 248 4.57 19.04 0.99
N TRP A 249 5.47 18.70 0.05
CA TRP A 249 6.23 19.65 -0.73
C TRP A 249 5.73 19.67 -2.17
N GLN A 250 5.09 20.73 -2.57
CA GLN A 250 4.70 20.94 -3.96
C GLN A 250 5.75 21.82 -4.65
N HIS A 251 6.48 21.25 -5.58
CA HIS A 251 7.47 21.98 -6.36
C HIS A 251 6.81 22.99 -7.32
N ASN A 252 7.58 23.94 -7.79
CA ASN A 252 7.13 24.92 -8.79
C ASN A 252 7.41 24.48 -10.24
N SER A 253 7.87 23.26 -10.45
CA SER A 253 8.24 22.73 -11.77
C SER A 253 7.90 21.24 -11.91
N LYS A 254 7.85 20.78 -13.16
CA LYS A 254 7.57 19.37 -13.48
C LYS A 254 8.65 18.39 -12.99
N THR A 255 9.90 18.81 -13.01
CA THR A 255 11.03 17.96 -12.59
C THR A 255 11.39 18.12 -11.12
N GLY A 256 10.86 19.17 -10.48
CA GLY A 256 11.19 19.55 -9.11
C GLY A 256 12.40 20.48 -9.02
N GLN A 257 12.43 21.29 -7.96
CA GLN A 257 13.56 22.18 -7.64
C GLN A 257 14.71 21.42 -6.98
N TYR A 258 14.38 20.31 -6.31
CA TYR A 258 15.31 19.47 -5.59
C TYR A 258 15.06 17.98 -5.89
N SER A 259 16.07 17.16 -5.68
CA SER A 259 15.89 15.70 -5.70
C SER A 259 15.01 15.26 -4.53
N SER A 260 14.22 14.20 -4.71
CA SER A 260 13.41 13.63 -3.62
C SER A 260 14.27 13.24 -2.41
N ALA A 261 15.49 12.76 -2.63
CA ALA A 261 16.41 12.43 -1.55
C ALA A 261 16.76 13.67 -0.69
N SER A 262 17.08 14.81 -1.32
CA SER A 262 17.35 16.06 -0.61
C SER A 262 16.14 16.55 0.19
N VAL A 263 14.94 16.46 -0.42
CA VAL A 263 13.68 16.85 0.23
C VAL A 263 13.41 15.96 1.45
N HIS A 264 13.49 14.65 1.30
CA HIS A 264 13.23 13.72 2.39
C HIS A 264 14.26 13.83 3.52
N ASN A 265 15.53 14.05 3.18
CA ASN A 265 16.58 14.20 4.19
C ASN A 265 16.47 15.52 4.95
N SER A 266 15.89 16.58 4.36
CA SER A 266 15.63 17.83 5.09
C SER A 266 14.74 17.61 6.32
N LEU A 267 13.74 16.70 6.23
CA LEU A 267 12.93 16.30 7.37
C LEU A 267 13.69 15.32 8.29
N ARG A 268 14.28 14.25 7.73
CA ARG A 268 14.93 13.20 8.52
C ARG A 268 16.00 13.73 9.46
N ASN A 269 16.74 14.74 9.02
CA ASN A 269 17.82 15.37 9.81
C ASN A 269 17.31 16.23 10.99
N LEU A 270 16.02 16.60 10.98
CA LEU A 270 15.40 17.45 12.01
C LEU A 270 14.49 16.67 12.97
N LEU A 271 14.20 15.39 12.66
CA LEU A 271 13.29 14.59 13.46
C LEU A 271 13.87 14.21 14.82
N ASN A 272 13.11 14.48 15.87
CA ASN A 272 13.35 14.00 17.22
C ASN A 272 12.78 12.57 17.39
N GLN A 273 13.19 11.88 18.45
CA GLN A 273 12.76 10.51 18.78
C GLN A 273 11.25 10.37 18.98
N ASP A 274 10.57 11.42 19.37
CA ASP A 274 9.10 11.48 19.56
C ASP A 274 8.34 11.85 18.29
N GLY A 275 9.05 12.05 17.17
CA GLY A 275 8.47 12.44 15.89
C GLY A 275 8.21 13.94 15.73
N THR A 276 8.61 14.75 16.72
CA THR A 276 8.56 16.21 16.62
C THR A 276 9.73 16.76 15.81
N PHE A 277 9.60 17.96 15.30
CA PHE A 277 10.65 18.70 14.60
C PHE A 277 10.41 20.21 14.67
N ASN A 278 11.45 20.98 14.44
CA ASN A 278 11.34 22.44 14.38
C ASN A 278 10.75 22.87 13.02
N LYS A 279 9.54 23.42 13.04
CA LYS A 279 8.82 23.86 11.84
C LYS A 279 9.59 24.93 11.08
N THR A 280 10.13 25.93 11.78
CA THR A 280 10.85 27.05 11.15
C THR A 280 12.13 26.59 10.44
N GLU A 281 12.85 25.64 11.05
CA GLU A 281 14.04 25.04 10.43
C GLU A 281 13.67 24.23 9.18
N LEU A 282 12.59 23.44 9.23
CA LEU A 282 12.13 22.69 8.08
C LEU A 282 11.68 23.60 6.93
N GLU A 283 10.96 24.69 7.22
CA GLU A 283 10.55 25.68 6.23
C GLU A 283 11.73 26.43 5.62
N GLY A 284 12.82 26.57 6.35
CA GLY A 284 14.06 27.19 5.89
C GLY A 284 15.07 26.26 5.24
N ALA A 285 14.90 24.94 5.37
CA ALA A 285 15.88 23.94 4.95
C ALA A 285 16.11 23.90 3.42
N LEU A 286 15.09 24.24 2.63
CA LEU A 286 15.12 24.21 1.16
C LEU A 286 14.66 25.55 0.61
N SER A 287 15.58 26.32 0.02
CA SER A 287 15.27 27.66 -0.50
C SER A 287 14.21 27.58 -1.60
N GLY A 288 13.12 28.34 -1.45
CA GLY A 288 12.03 28.42 -2.43
C GLY A 288 11.11 27.19 -2.48
N LEU A 289 11.27 26.21 -1.56
CA LEU A 289 10.40 25.02 -1.45
C LEU A 289 9.94 24.86 0.01
N LYS A 290 8.84 25.51 0.35
CA LYS A 290 8.24 25.39 1.68
C LYS A 290 7.29 24.19 1.77
N PRO A 291 7.34 23.38 2.83
CA PRO A 291 6.37 22.33 3.07
C PRO A 291 5.03 22.86 3.58
N GLU A 292 3.95 22.24 3.18
CA GLU A 292 2.69 22.26 3.90
C GLU A 292 2.76 21.17 4.99
N ILE A 293 2.56 21.53 6.25
CA ILE A 293 2.61 20.64 7.41
C ILE A 293 1.17 20.46 7.89
N ILE A 294 0.70 19.21 7.85
CA ILE A 294 -0.70 18.86 8.07
C ILE A 294 -0.77 17.89 9.25
N ASP A 295 -1.66 18.17 10.19
CA ASP A 295 -1.97 17.23 11.27
C ASP A 295 -2.72 16.01 10.71
N GLY A 296 -2.36 14.83 11.19
CA GLY A 296 -3.15 13.62 10.97
C GLY A 296 -4.46 13.64 11.75
N ILE A 297 -5.28 12.64 11.50
CA ILE A 297 -6.55 12.39 12.22
C ILE A 297 -6.50 10.98 12.77
#